data_837edd221534b291444b1c78808b6c9d
#
_entry.id   837edd221534b291444b1c78808b6c9d
#
_cell.length_a   1.000
_cell.length_b   1.000
_cell.length_c   1.000
_cell.angle_alpha   90.00
_cell.angle_beta   90.00
_cell.angle_gamma   90.00
#
_symmetry.space_group_name_H-M   'P 1'
#
loop_
_entity.id
_entity.type
_entity.pdbx_description
1 polymer ?
#
loop_
_entity_poly.entity_id
_entity_poly.type
_entity_poly.pdbx_seq_one_letter_code
_entity_poly.pdbx_strand_id
1 'polypeptide(L)'
;MGKYKVFGVELSPYSVKVRSYFRYKELDHIWIVRSFEGRSEFNKYAKIPIVPLVVTPDNTPLQDSTPLIEKLEKNSSGPKILPENPTLAFLSRMIEEYADEWINKPLFHYRWNYKKDEI
;
A
#
# COMPACT_ATOMS: atom_id res chain seq x y z
N MET A 1 -2.09 -20.72 9.81
CA MET A 1 -1.31 -19.85 8.90
C MET A 1 -1.06 -18.51 9.59
N GLY A 2 0.14 -17.98 9.49
CA GLY A 2 0.43 -16.64 10.03
C GLY A 2 -0.32 -15.58 9.26
N LYS A 3 -0.65 -14.47 9.95
CA LYS A 3 -1.30 -13.32 9.33
C LYS A 3 -0.26 -12.35 8.77
N TYR A 4 -0.62 -11.66 7.70
CA TYR A 4 0.15 -10.51 7.24
C TYR A 4 0.03 -9.36 8.24
N LYS A 5 1.10 -8.59 8.44
CA LYS A 5 1.06 -7.32 9.16
C LYS A 5 1.17 -6.19 8.15
N VAL A 6 0.19 -5.32 8.13
CA VAL A 6 0.13 -4.17 7.22
C VAL A 6 0.25 -2.89 8.02
N PHE A 7 1.42 -2.28 7.99
CA PHE A 7 1.67 -0.99 8.63
C PHE A 7 1.31 0.15 7.69
N GLY A 8 0.47 1.04 8.15
CA GLY A 8 -0.02 2.15 7.35
C GLY A 8 -0.60 3.28 8.17
N VAL A 9 -1.07 4.30 7.47
CA VAL A 9 -1.84 5.41 8.04
C VAL A 9 -3.01 5.74 7.12
N GLU A 10 -4.14 6.14 7.69
CA GLU A 10 -5.37 6.44 6.93
C GLU A 10 -5.19 7.60 5.93
N LEU A 11 -4.30 8.55 6.25
CA LEU A 11 -4.03 9.70 5.39
C LEU A 11 -3.11 9.39 4.21
N SER A 12 -2.51 8.20 4.16
CA SER A 12 -1.65 7.80 3.05
C SER A 12 -2.47 7.07 1.97
N PRO A 13 -2.58 7.61 0.76
CA PRO A 13 -3.27 6.93 -0.34
C PRO A 13 -2.62 5.57 -0.66
N TYR A 14 -1.31 5.48 -0.55
CA TYR A 14 -0.56 4.24 -0.78
C TYR A 14 -0.84 3.18 0.29
N SER A 15 -1.02 3.58 1.56
CA SER A 15 -1.43 2.67 2.62
C SER A 15 -2.85 2.14 2.40
N VAL A 16 -3.76 3.02 1.98
CA VAL A 16 -5.15 2.65 1.64
C VAL A 16 -5.19 1.75 0.41
N LYS A 17 -4.38 2.03 -0.62
CA LYS A 17 -4.22 1.19 -1.82
C LYS A 17 -3.85 -0.25 -1.45
N VAL A 18 -2.81 -0.43 -0.63
CA VAL A 18 -2.38 -1.75 -0.19
C VAL A 18 -3.44 -2.44 0.65
N ARG A 19 -4.06 -1.75 1.61
CA ARG A 19 -5.16 -2.33 2.40
C ARG A 19 -6.36 -2.74 1.53
N SER A 20 -6.69 -1.96 0.51
CA SER A 20 -7.76 -2.29 -0.44
C SER A 20 -7.44 -3.56 -1.22
N TYR A 21 -6.18 -3.74 -1.64
CA TYR A 21 -5.70 -4.97 -2.25
C TYR A 21 -5.90 -6.18 -1.32
N PHE A 22 -5.48 -6.06 -0.06
CA PHE A 22 -5.66 -7.14 0.92
C PHE A 22 -7.12 -7.52 1.13
N ARG A 23 -8.02 -6.54 1.17
CA ARG A 23 -9.47 -6.77 1.28
C ARG A 23 -10.04 -7.43 0.03
N TYR A 24 -9.66 -6.95 -1.16
CA TYR A 24 -10.10 -7.51 -2.43
C TYR A 24 -9.67 -8.96 -2.62
N LYS A 25 -8.45 -9.29 -2.19
CA LYS A 25 -7.89 -10.64 -2.26
C LYS A 25 -8.29 -11.53 -1.08
N GLU A 26 -9.05 -11.01 -0.12
CA GLU A 26 -9.43 -11.70 1.13
C GLU A 26 -8.22 -12.25 1.90
N LEU A 27 -7.07 -11.57 1.80
CA LEU A 27 -5.87 -11.97 2.52
C LEU A 27 -5.99 -11.61 4.01
N ASP A 28 -5.81 -12.62 4.87
CA ASP A 28 -5.89 -12.43 6.32
C ASP A 28 -4.73 -11.55 6.81
N HIS A 29 -5.07 -10.41 7.39
CA HIS A 29 -4.09 -9.40 7.79
C HIS A 29 -4.49 -8.65 9.04
N ILE A 30 -3.48 -8.10 9.71
CA ILE A 30 -3.64 -7.16 10.82
C ILE A 30 -3.22 -5.79 10.32
N TRP A 31 -4.13 -4.81 10.44
CA TRP A 31 -3.80 -3.41 10.17
C TRP A 31 -3.16 -2.78 11.40
N ILE A 32 -1.95 -2.28 11.25
CA ILE A 32 -1.17 -1.64 12.33
C ILE A 32 -0.96 -0.17 11.94
N VAL A 33 -1.56 0.72 12.70
CA VAL A 33 -1.36 2.15 12.48
C VAL A 33 0.07 2.51 12.90
N ARG A 34 0.78 3.23 12.03
CA ARG A 34 2.10 3.78 12.36
C ARG A 34 1.95 4.93 13.38
N SER A 35 1.71 4.56 14.63
CA SER A 35 1.66 5.44 15.79
C SER A 35 3.02 5.47 16.49
N PHE A 36 3.12 6.30 17.52
CA PHE A 36 4.30 6.33 18.37
C PHE A 36 4.57 4.97 19.04
N GLU A 37 3.52 4.27 19.47
CA GLU A 37 3.59 2.95 20.10
C GLU A 37 4.01 1.85 19.12
N GLY A 38 3.50 1.89 17.89
CA GLY A 38 3.85 0.91 16.83
C GLY A 38 5.21 1.14 16.17
N ARG A 39 5.91 2.24 16.50
CA ARG A 39 7.16 2.64 15.85
C ARG A 39 8.30 1.63 16.06
N SER A 40 8.39 1.04 17.24
CA SER A 40 9.45 0.07 17.54
C SER A 40 9.31 -1.21 16.72
N GLU A 41 8.08 -1.70 16.54
CA GLU A 41 7.81 -2.87 15.72
C GLU A 41 7.99 -2.56 14.23
N PHE A 42 7.51 -1.41 13.77
CA PHE A 42 7.73 -0.94 12.39
C PHE A 42 9.23 -0.92 12.05
N ASN A 43 10.05 -0.32 12.91
CA ASN A 43 11.49 -0.16 12.69
C ASN A 43 12.28 -1.48 12.62
N LYS A 44 11.75 -2.57 13.17
CA LYS A 44 12.38 -3.90 13.05
C LYS A 44 12.41 -4.41 11.61
N TYR A 45 11.44 -3.99 10.80
CA TYR A 45 11.21 -4.51 9.44
C TYR A 45 11.44 -3.47 8.36
N ALA A 46 11.26 -2.19 8.66
CA ALA A 46 11.36 -1.11 7.69
C ALA A 46 12.80 -0.87 7.24
N LYS A 47 13.03 -0.92 5.94
CA LYS A 47 14.31 -0.49 5.32
C LYS A 47 14.37 1.02 5.19
N ILE A 48 13.25 1.65 4.92
CA ILE A 48 13.07 3.10 4.82
C ILE A 48 11.87 3.52 5.68
N PRO A 49 11.87 4.74 6.26
CA PRO A 49 10.84 5.15 7.22
C PRO A 49 9.54 5.62 6.55
N ILE A 50 9.06 4.89 5.55
CA ILE A 50 7.83 5.19 4.81
C ILE A 50 6.80 4.06 4.94
N VAL A 51 5.54 4.42 4.80
CA VAL A 51 4.41 3.50 4.71
C VAL A 51 3.86 3.50 3.27
N PRO A 52 3.26 2.39 2.81
CA PRO A 52 2.99 1.15 3.53
C PRO A 52 4.21 0.24 3.71
N LEU A 53 4.20 -0.54 4.79
CA LEU A 53 5.10 -1.68 4.98
C LEU A 53 4.23 -2.91 5.22
N VAL A 54 4.47 -3.97 4.49
CA VAL A 54 3.84 -5.28 4.70
C VAL A 54 4.88 -6.26 5.19
N VAL A 55 4.57 -6.99 6.25
CA VAL A 55 5.37 -8.11 6.71
C VAL A 55 4.57 -9.39 6.44
N THR A 56 5.14 -10.27 5.66
CA THR A 56 4.54 -11.55 5.30
C THR A 56 4.55 -12.53 6.48
N PRO A 57 3.77 -13.62 6.45
CA PRO A 57 3.77 -14.62 7.52
C PRO A 57 5.12 -15.26 7.83
N ASP A 58 6.03 -15.28 6.86
CA ASP A 58 7.43 -15.73 7.00
C ASP A 58 8.40 -14.63 7.44
N ASN A 59 7.86 -13.49 7.92
CA ASN A 59 8.59 -12.31 8.36
C ASN A 59 9.42 -11.59 7.28
N THR A 60 9.07 -11.75 6.01
CA THR A 60 9.69 -10.99 4.91
C THR A 60 9.06 -9.60 4.80
N PRO A 61 9.83 -8.51 4.93
CA PRO A 61 9.30 -7.16 4.75
C PRO A 61 9.20 -6.77 3.28
N LEU A 62 8.10 -6.14 2.91
CA LEU A 62 7.82 -5.60 1.59
C LEU A 62 7.45 -4.12 1.75
N GLN A 63 8.10 -3.25 1.00
CA GLN A 63 7.80 -1.83 0.94
C GLN A 63 7.67 -1.37 -0.50
N ASP A 64 7.10 -0.17 -0.69
CA ASP A 64 6.67 0.37 -1.97
C ASP A 64 5.41 -0.32 -2.51
N SER A 65 4.32 0.46 -2.68
CA SER A 65 2.97 -0.09 -2.88
C SER A 65 2.84 -0.92 -4.17
N THR A 66 3.37 -0.46 -5.29
CA THR A 66 3.24 -1.13 -6.58
C THR A 66 4.06 -2.42 -6.65
N PRO A 67 5.40 -2.43 -6.40
CA PRO A 67 6.17 -3.66 -6.39
C PRO A 67 5.71 -4.67 -5.34
N LEU A 68 5.23 -4.19 -4.18
CA LEU A 68 4.68 -5.02 -3.12
C LEU A 68 3.45 -5.78 -3.61
N ILE A 69 2.48 -5.07 -4.22
CA ILE A 69 1.27 -5.67 -4.76
C ILE A 69 1.61 -6.65 -5.88
N GLU A 70 2.50 -6.28 -6.81
CA GLU A 70 2.92 -7.15 -7.89
C GLU A 70 3.56 -8.46 -7.39
N LYS A 71 4.38 -8.36 -6.33
CA LYS A 71 5.00 -9.54 -5.72
C LYS A 71 3.98 -10.45 -5.03
N LEU A 72 3.02 -9.86 -4.33
CA LEU A 72 1.94 -10.62 -3.70
C LEU A 72 1.03 -11.26 -4.75
N GLU A 73 0.70 -10.54 -5.81
CA GLU A 73 -0.18 -11.03 -6.89
C GLU A 73 0.38 -12.27 -7.59
N LYS A 74 1.70 -12.33 -7.81
CA LYS A 74 2.36 -13.51 -8.41
C LYS A 74 2.13 -14.80 -7.61
N ASN A 75 1.95 -14.68 -6.30
CA ASN A 75 1.86 -15.82 -5.38
C ASN A 75 0.44 -15.99 -4.80
N SER A 76 -0.50 -15.13 -5.16
CA SER A 76 -1.85 -15.18 -4.62
C SER A 76 -2.81 -15.96 -5.52
N SER A 77 -3.70 -16.72 -4.89
CA SER A 77 -4.89 -17.29 -5.52
C SER A 77 -6.04 -16.28 -5.54
N GLY A 78 -7.11 -16.60 -6.27
CA GLY A 78 -8.31 -15.78 -6.36
C GLY A 78 -8.32 -14.82 -7.55
N PRO A 79 -9.26 -13.84 -7.55
CA PRO A 79 -9.45 -12.96 -8.70
C PRO A 79 -8.20 -12.12 -8.96
N LYS A 80 -7.80 -12.03 -10.22
CA LYS A 80 -6.66 -11.18 -10.64
C LYS A 80 -7.04 -9.71 -10.55
N ILE A 81 -6.09 -8.87 -10.16
CA ILE A 81 -6.28 -7.41 -10.15
C ILE A 81 -6.19 -6.77 -11.54
N LEU A 82 -5.49 -7.42 -12.46
CA LEU A 82 -5.42 -6.97 -13.84
C LEU A 82 -6.36 -7.80 -14.72
N PRO A 83 -7.10 -7.14 -15.64
CA PRO A 83 -7.89 -7.84 -16.65
C PRO A 83 -7.02 -8.76 -17.53
N GLU A 84 -7.61 -9.85 -18.02
CA GLU A 84 -6.90 -10.75 -18.96
C GLU A 84 -6.72 -10.13 -20.36
N ASN A 85 -7.62 -9.22 -20.74
CA ASN A 85 -7.49 -8.49 -22.00
C ASN A 85 -6.28 -7.54 -21.91
N PRO A 86 -5.30 -7.64 -22.84
CA PRO A 86 -4.06 -6.88 -22.75
C PRO A 86 -4.27 -5.36 -22.89
N THR A 87 -5.26 -4.91 -23.65
CA THR A 87 -5.59 -3.49 -23.76
C THR A 87 -6.14 -2.94 -22.44
N LEU A 88 -7.05 -3.66 -21.81
CA LEU A 88 -7.59 -3.28 -20.50
C LEU A 88 -6.52 -3.36 -19.41
N ALA A 89 -5.63 -4.34 -19.46
CA ALA A 89 -4.51 -4.43 -18.54
C ALA A 89 -3.55 -3.25 -18.68
N PHE A 90 -3.25 -2.83 -19.92
CA PHE A 90 -2.45 -1.64 -20.19
C PHE A 90 -3.13 -0.37 -19.66
N LEU A 91 -4.42 -0.17 -19.93
CA LEU A 91 -5.18 0.97 -19.42
C LEU A 91 -5.22 1.00 -17.89
N SER A 92 -5.38 -0.15 -17.25
CA SER A 92 -5.37 -0.27 -15.79
C SER A 92 -4.02 0.16 -15.19
N ARG A 93 -2.92 -0.26 -15.79
CA ARG A 93 -1.57 0.16 -15.37
C ARG A 93 -1.34 1.65 -15.60
N MET A 94 -1.80 2.19 -16.70
CA MET A 94 -1.68 3.61 -17.01
C MET A 94 -2.47 4.48 -16.01
N ILE A 95 -3.66 4.03 -15.60
CA ILE A 95 -4.46 4.73 -14.57
C ILE A 95 -3.77 4.63 -13.21
N GLU A 96 -3.21 3.49 -12.87
CA GLU A 96 -2.46 3.30 -11.63
C GLU A 96 -1.24 4.24 -11.58
N GLU A 97 -0.42 4.26 -12.61
CA GLU A 97 0.74 5.12 -12.73
C GLU A 97 0.36 6.60 -12.63
N TYR A 98 -0.72 6.98 -13.32
CA TYR A 98 -1.25 8.34 -13.24
C TYR A 98 -1.69 8.71 -11.81
N ALA A 99 -2.37 7.80 -11.12
CA ALA A 99 -2.82 8.02 -9.75
C ALA A 99 -1.63 8.13 -8.77
N ASP A 100 -0.63 7.27 -8.92
CA ASP A 100 0.51 7.21 -8.00
C ASP A 100 1.49 8.39 -8.19
N GLU A 101 1.76 8.79 -9.44
CA GLU A 101 2.83 9.74 -9.76
C GLU A 101 2.33 11.16 -10.04
N TRP A 102 1.09 11.32 -10.51
CA TRP A 102 0.56 12.62 -10.93
C TRP A 102 -0.50 13.17 -9.99
N ILE A 103 -1.50 12.39 -9.61
CA ILE A 103 -2.59 12.82 -8.72
C ILE A 103 -2.09 13.13 -7.30
N ASN A 104 -1.00 12.52 -6.86
CA ASN A 104 -0.40 12.82 -5.57
C ASN A 104 0.11 14.27 -5.47
N LYS A 105 0.48 14.92 -6.57
CA LYS A 105 0.96 16.32 -6.59
C LYS A 105 -0.13 17.29 -6.13
N PRO A 106 -1.32 17.34 -6.77
CA PRO A 106 -2.43 18.14 -6.26
C PRO A 106 -2.89 17.71 -4.85
N LEU A 107 -2.84 16.41 -4.52
CA LEU A 107 -3.15 15.95 -3.16
C LEU A 107 -2.23 16.60 -2.12
N PHE A 108 -0.92 16.60 -2.35
CA PHE A 108 0.04 17.25 -1.45
C PHE A 108 -0.14 18.77 -1.42
N HIS A 109 -0.41 19.38 -2.57
CA HIS A 109 -0.73 20.82 -2.65
C HIS A 109 -1.91 21.17 -1.76
N TYR A 110 -3.06 20.53 -1.95
CA TYR A 110 -4.26 20.81 -1.15
C TYR A 110 -4.13 20.43 0.33
N ARG A 111 -3.30 19.50 0.67
CA ARG A 111 -3.08 19.07 2.06
C ARG A 111 -2.14 19.99 2.83
N TRP A 112 -1.14 20.58 2.19
CA TRP A 112 -0.05 21.26 2.88
C TRP A 112 0.13 22.74 2.51
N ASN A 113 -0.56 23.23 1.49
CA ASN A 113 -0.39 24.61 1.03
C ASN A 113 -1.21 25.64 1.81
N TYR A 114 -2.18 25.22 2.57
CA TYR A 114 -3.06 26.10 3.32
C TYR A 114 -2.75 26.02 4.81
N LYS A 115 -2.54 27.18 5.47
CA LYS A 115 -2.22 27.24 6.91
C LYS A 115 -3.25 26.56 7.82
N LYS A 116 -4.50 26.44 7.36
CA LYS A 116 -5.57 25.75 8.10
C LYS A 116 -5.38 24.24 8.18
N ASP A 117 -4.57 23.66 7.30
CA ASP A 117 -4.35 22.24 7.16
C ASP A 117 -2.98 21.81 7.73
N GLU A 118 -2.18 22.79 8.21
CA GLU A 118 -0.96 22.54 8.99
C GLU A 118 -1.37 22.18 10.42
N ILE A 119 -1.60 20.88 10.69
CA ILE A 119 -1.86 20.34 12.01
C ILE A 119 -0.61 19.60 12.51
#